data_3334f35bc640634b0095e03c3c19e985
#
_entry.id   3334f35bc640634b0095e03c3c19e985
#
_cell.length_a   1.000
_cell.length_b   1.000
_cell.length_c   1.000
_cell.angle_alpha   90.00
_cell.angle_beta   90.00
_cell.angle_gamma   90.00
#
_symmetry.space_group_name_H-M   'P 1'
#
loop_
_entity.id
_entity.type
_entity.pdbx_description
1 polymer ?
#
loop_
_entity_poly.entity_id
_entity_poly.type
_entity_poly.pdbx_seq_one_letter_code
_entity_poly.pdbx_strand_id
1 'polypeptide(L)'
;RMVELIKRGEPAVMLCHWPGMYTQGTKKGFTAFKRVVETLNSRFGDQTIWMKLSEIGRYWTAKELTRITFADRKISLNAPFGAPKFTVRVPGVVATNSPPRFIVENQTVALQGVTETRLLRSGTWHADSKGLVMCFDLPKGVSQIQW
;
A
#
# COMPACT_ATOMS: atom_id res chain seq x y z
N ARG A 1 3.10 -21.22 1.78
CA ARG A 1 2.93 -20.19 2.83
C ARG A 1 3.12 -18.77 2.29
N MET A 2 4.26 -18.44 1.61
CA MET A 2 4.48 -17.10 1.06
C MET A 2 3.42 -16.72 0.01
N VAL A 3 3.08 -17.62 -0.89
CA VAL A 3 2.03 -17.44 -1.91
C VAL A 3 0.65 -17.15 -1.28
N GLU A 4 0.31 -17.79 -0.18
CA GLU A 4 -0.96 -17.54 0.53
C GLU A 4 -0.98 -16.16 1.17
N LEU A 5 0.15 -15.69 1.73
CA LEU A 5 0.28 -14.32 2.25
C LEU A 5 0.06 -13.28 1.14
N ILE A 6 0.71 -13.48 -0.02
CA ILE A 6 0.55 -12.60 -1.18
C ILE A 6 -0.92 -12.57 -1.64
N LYS A 7 -1.57 -13.72 -1.76
CA LYS A 7 -2.98 -13.80 -2.18
C LYS A 7 -3.94 -13.10 -1.20
N ARG A 8 -3.58 -13.02 0.07
CA ARG A 8 -4.34 -12.28 1.09
C ARG A 8 -3.98 -10.80 1.18
N GLY A 9 -3.00 -10.33 0.38
CA GLY A 9 -2.50 -8.95 0.45
C GLY A 9 -1.73 -8.67 1.74
N GLU A 10 -1.15 -9.70 2.36
CA GLU A 10 -0.38 -9.58 3.59
C GLU A 10 1.13 -9.50 3.29
N PRO A 11 1.92 -8.84 4.16
CA PRO A 11 3.36 -8.80 4.01
C PRO A 11 3.98 -10.21 4.03
N ALA A 12 4.76 -10.52 3.03
CA ALA A 12 5.52 -11.76 2.95
C ALA A 12 7.01 -11.45 3.19
N VAL A 13 7.52 -11.85 4.34
CA VAL A 13 8.91 -11.61 4.74
C VAL A 13 9.70 -12.90 4.70
N MET A 14 10.89 -12.85 4.12
CA MET A 14 11.83 -13.95 4.10
C MET A 14 13.10 -13.58 4.87
N LEU A 15 13.39 -14.37 5.91
CA LEU A 15 14.62 -14.22 6.67
C LEU A 15 15.73 -15.04 6.03
N CYS A 16 16.86 -14.41 5.76
CA CYS A 16 18.05 -15.05 5.22
C CYS A 16 19.27 -14.73 6.09
N HIS A 17 20.11 -15.73 6.33
CA HIS A 17 21.35 -15.58 7.05
C HIS A 17 22.58 -15.73 6.11
N TRP A 18 23.61 -14.92 6.34
CA TRP A 18 24.83 -14.93 5.55
C TRP A 18 25.48 -16.31 5.41
N PRO A 19 25.66 -17.12 6.47
CA PRO A 19 26.26 -18.44 6.34
C PRO A 19 25.50 -19.33 5.35
N GLY A 20 24.17 -19.34 5.42
CA GLY A 20 23.33 -20.07 4.48
C GLY A 20 23.41 -19.56 3.04
N MET A 21 23.53 -18.24 2.87
CA MET A 21 23.65 -17.61 1.55
C MET A 21 24.97 -17.97 0.86
N TYR A 22 26.08 -17.91 1.58
CA TYR A 22 27.41 -18.16 1.03
C TYR A 22 27.82 -19.64 0.97
N THR A 23 27.36 -20.46 1.90
CA THR A 23 27.56 -21.91 1.94
C THR A 23 29.04 -22.26 1.66
N GLN A 24 29.95 -21.82 2.54
CA GLN A 24 31.41 -22.02 2.42
C GLN A 24 32.00 -21.56 1.07
N GLY A 25 31.50 -20.47 0.51
CA GLY A 25 31.98 -19.90 -0.75
C GLY A 25 31.27 -20.45 -2.01
N THR A 26 30.51 -21.51 -1.92
CA THR A 26 29.79 -22.08 -3.08
C THR A 26 28.59 -21.26 -3.54
N LYS A 27 28.12 -20.33 -2.71
CA LYS A 27 26.99 -19.43 -2.98
C LYS A 27 25.66 -20.14 -3.33
N LYS A 28 25.49 -21.42 -2.96
CA LYS A 28 24.28 -22.22 -3.25
C LYS A 28 23.02 -21.56 -2.73
N GLY A 29 23.06 -21.04 -1.48
CA GLY A 29 21.92 -20.33 -0.88
C GLY A 29 21.57 -19.04 -1.63
N PHE A 30 22.57 -18.28 -2.09
CA PHE A 30 22.35 -17.09 -2.91
C PHE A 30 21.68 -17.43 -4.27
N THR A 31 22.11 -18.51 -4.91
CA THR A 31 21.46 -19.00 -6.13
C THR A 31 20.01 -19.40 -5.89
N ALA A 32 19.73 -20.09 -4.79
CA ALA A 32 18.36 -20.42 -4.40
C ALA A 32 17.52 -19.18 -4.12
N PHE A 33 18.08 -18.17 -3.42
CA PHE A 33 17.42 -16.90 -3.15
C PHE A 33 17.07 -16.16 -4.45
N LYS A 34 18.00 -16.04 -5.40
CA LYS A 34 17.72 -15.44 -6.71
C LYS A 34 16.55 -16.12 -7.42
N ARG A 35 16.50 -17.45 -7.44
CA ARG A 35 15.40 -18.21 -8.02
C ARG A 35 14.06 -17.89 -7.38
N VAL A 36 14.02 -17.73 -6.05
CA VAL A 36 12.80 -17.34 -5.34
C VAL A 36 12.35 -15.95 -5.77
N VAL A 37 13.26 -14.97 -5.80
CA VAL A 37 12.95 -13.59 -6.23
C VAL A 37 12.44 -13.57 -7.68
N GLU A 38 13.13 -14.23 -8.60
CA GLU A 38 12.75 -14.34 -10.01
C GLU A 38 11.36 -14.99 -10.18
N THR A 39 11.11 -16.08 -9.43
CA THR A 39 9.82 -16.77 -9.46
C THR A 39 8.69 -15.89 -8.92
N LEU A 40 8.92 -15.16 -7.83
CA LEU A 40 7.92 -14.24 -7.27
C LEU A 40 7.62 -13.09 -8.23
N ASN A 41 8.64 -12.49 -8.83
CA ASN A 41 8.44 -11.43 -9.82
C ASN A 41 7.69 -11.92 -11.07
N SER A 42 8.06 -13.09 -11.59
CA SER A 42 7.40 -13.69 -12.75
C SER A 42 5.93 -14.03 -12.50
N ARG A 43 5.58 -14.49 -11.30
CA ARG A 43 4.21 -14.96 -10.97
C ARG A 43 3.31 -13.90 -10.35
N PHE A 44 3.88 -12.93 -9.67
CA PHE A 44 3.14 -11.98 -8.83
C PHE A 44 3.63 -10.54 -8.96
N GLY A 45 4.45 -10.22 -9.97
CA GLY A 45 5.01 -8.88 -10.15
C GLY A 45 3.97 -7.78 -10.39
N ASP A 46 2.79 -8.17 -10.89
CA ASP A 46 1.61 -7.31 -11.05
C ASP A 46 0.80 -7.12 -9.75
N GLN A 47 1.05 -7.95 -8.73
CA GLN A 47 0.28 -8.00 -7.48
C GLN A 47 1.11 -7.64 -6.25
N THR A 48 2.42 -7.47 -6.39
CA THR A 48 3.35 -7.26 -5.27
C THR A 48 4.20 -6.01 -5.46
N ILE A 49 4.59 -5.42 -4.33
CA ILE A 49 5.55 -4.32 -4.25
C ILE A 49 6.69 -4.76 -3.33
N TRP A 50 7.93 -4.64 -3.79
CA TRP A 50 9.10 -4.84 -2.93
C TRP A 50 9.32 -3.62 -2.06
N MET A 51 9.35 -3.83 -0.76
CA MET A 51 9.47 -2.76 0.24
C MET A 51 10.53 -3.10 1.28
N LYS A 52 11.11 -2.08 1.90
CA LYS A 52 11.94 -2.26 3.09
C LYS A 52 11.07 -2.68 4.27
N LEU A 53 11.60 -3.51 5.16
CA LEU A 53 10.86 -3.96 6.35
C LEU A 53 10.39 -2.76 7.23
N SER A 54 11.18 -1.70 7.31
CA SER A 54 10.82 -0.46 8.00
C SER A 54 9.63 0.28 7.36
N GLU A 55 9.49 0.21 6.03
CA GLU A 55 8.35 0.79 5.32
C GLU A 55 7.08 -0.03 5.57
N ILE A 56 7.21 -1.37 5.53
CA ILE A 56 6.11 -2.28 5.87
C ILE A 56 5.66 -2.04 7.32
N GLY A 57 6.59 -1.98 8.28
CA GLY A 57 6.27 -1.75 9.68
C GLY A 57 5.58 -0.41 9.91
N ARG A 58 6.07 0.66 9.27
CA ARG A 58 5.45 1.99 9.35
C ARG A 58 4.01 1.98 8.78
N TYR A 59 3.83 1.41 7.61
CA TYR A 59 2.52 1.31 6.97
C TYR A 59 1.54 0.49 7.81
N TRP A 60 1.97 -0.65 8.31
CA TRP A 60 1.15 -1.52 9.15
C TRP A 60 0.70 -0.80 10.42
N THR A 61 1.63 -0.17 11.11
CA THR A 61 1.33 0.59 12.33
C THR A 61 0.39 1.77 12.03
N ALA A 62 0.58 2.48 10.91
CA ALA A 62 -0.34 3.53 10.50
C ALA A 62 -1.75 2.99 10.24
N LYS A 63 -1.87 1.86 9.56
CA LYS A 63 -3.14 1.18 9.29
C LYS A 63 -3.87 0.82 10.59
N GLU A 64 -3.17 0.24 11.55
CA GLU A 64 -3.78 -0.21 12.82
C GLU A 64 -4.15 0.94 13.76
N LEU A 65 -3.38 2.02 13.78
CA LEU A 65 -3.54 3.10 14.76
C LEU A 65 -4.28 4.33 14.23
N THR A 66 -4.46 4.47 12.91
CA THR A 66 -5.24 5.58 12.35
C THR A 66 -6.72 5.37 12.58
N ARG A 67 -7.36 6.30 13.27
CA ARG A 67 -8.81 6.31 13.41
C ARG A 67 -9.45 6.83 12.15
N ILE A 68 -10.37 6.06 11.58
CA ILE A 68 -11.08 6.40 10.34
C ILE A 68 -12.57 6.46 10.64
N THR A 69 -13.20 7.58 10.30
CA THR A 69 -14.65 7.76 10.41
C THR A 69 -15.24 8.15 9.06
N PHE A 70 -16.44 7.65 8.77
CA PHE A 70 -17.13 7.86 7.51
C PHE A 70 -18.43 8.63 7.78
N ALA A 71 -18.68 9.68 7.03
CA ALA A 71 -19.96 10.40 7.02
C ALA A 71 -20.13 11.16 5.70
N ASP A 72 -21.30 11.09 5.08
CA ASP A 72 -21.72 11.94 3.96
C ASP A 72 -20.68 12.12 2.82
N ARG A 73 -20.18 11.04 2.26
CA ARG A 73 -19.14 11.04 1.22
C ARG A 73 -17.82 11.67 1.68
N LYS A 74 -17.55 11.57 2.95
CA LYS A 74 -16.35 12.11 3.59
C LYS A 74 -15.71 11.06 4.49
N ILE A 75 -14.41 10.98 4.45
CA ILE A 75 -13.58 10.23 5.39
C ILE A 75 -12.80 11.22 6.22
N SER A 76 -12.88 11.10 7.54
CA SER A 76 -11.98 11.79 8.45
C SER A 76 -10.97 10.79 9.01
N LEU A 77 -9.70 11.19 8.99
CA LEU A 77 -8.55 10.39 9.41
C LEU A 77 -7.88 11.12 10.57
N ASN A 78 -7.56 10.40 11.63
CA ASN A 78 -6.74 10.93 12.74
C ASN A 78 -5.58 9.96 12.97
N ALA A 79 -4.39 10.33 12.51
CA ALA A 79 -3.19 9.51 12.49
C ALA A 79 -2.19 9.94 13.56
N PRO A 80 -1.63 9.02 14.36
CA PRO A 80 -0.63 9.36 15.37
C PRO A 80 0.72 9.74 14.77
N PHE A 81 1.00 9.35 13.53
CA PHE A 81 2.20 9.71 12.76
C PHE A 81 1.93 9.59 11.26
N GLY A 82 2.79 10.20 10.44
CA GLY A 82 2.67 10.17 8.99
C GLY A 82 3.08 8.83 8.37
N ALA A 83 2.38 8.46 7.28
CA ALA A 83 2.72 7.29 6.47
C ALA A 83 2.60 7.62 4.98
N PRO A 84 3.67 7.47 4.19
CA PRO A 84 3.61 7.68 2.75
C PRO A 84 2.78 6.60 2.07
N LYS A 85 2.14 6.96 0.96
CA LYS A 85 1.35 6.05 0.11
C LYS A 85 0.26 5.29 0.86
N PHE A 86 -0.34 5.92 1.87
CA PHE A 86 -1.46 5.34 2.60
C PHE A 86 -2.64 5.19 1.65
N THR A 87 -3.27 4.01 1.66
CA THR A 87 -4.31 3.69 0.70
C THR A 87 -5.61 3.33 1.43
N VAL A 88 -6.69 3.98 1.03
CA VAL A 88 -8.04 3.72 1.55
C VAL A 88 -8.94 3.26 0.43
N ARG A 89 -9.72 2.20 0.67
CA ARG A 89 -10.79 1.75 -0.22
C ARG A 89 -12.14 2.04 0.41
N VAL A 90 -13.03 2.63 -0.38
CA VAL A 90 -14.45 2.85 -0.03
C VAL A 90 -15.30 1.89 -0.86
N PRO A 91 -15.81 0.81 -0.27
CA PRO A 91 -16.63 -0.16 -0.98
C PRO A 91 -17.92 0.49 -1.52
N GLY A 92 -18.42 -0.02 -2.65
CA GLY A 92 -19.71 0.41 -3.23
C GLY A 92 -19.68 1.76 -3.96
N VAL A 93 -18.59 2.51 -3.94
CA VAL A 93 -18.44 3.75 -4.70
C VAL A 93 -17.71 3.44 -6.02
N VAL A 94 -18.47 3.12 -7.06
CA VAL A 94 -17.93 2.70 -8.37
C VAL A 94 -17.67 3.85 -9.34
N ALA A 95 -18.19 5.04 -9.03
CA ALA A 95 -17.96 6.26 -9.81
C ALA A 95 -18.07 7.50 -8.95
N THR A 96 -17.40 8.57 -9.32
CA THR A 96 -17.50 9.90 -8.70
C THR A 96 -17.77 10.94 -9.78
N ASN A 97 -18.60 11.93 -9.47
CA ASN A 97 -18.91 13.04 -10.38
C ASN A 97 -17.78 14.08 -10.46
N SER A 98 -16.88 14.04 -9.49
CA SER A 98 -15.71 14.94 -9.40
C SER A 98 -14.54 14.19 -8.78
N PRO A 99 -13.29 14.58 -9.07
CA PRO A 99 -12.13 13.99 -8.44
C PRO A 99 -12.22 14.10 -6.92
N PRO A 100 -11.86 13.03 -6.17
CA PRO A 100 -11.74 13.11 -4.74
C PRO A 100 -10.74 14.18 -4.31
N ARG A 101 -11.01 14.84 -3.20
CA ARG A 101 -10.19 15.91 -2.65
C ARG A 101 -9.62 15.49 -1.30
N PHE A 102 -8.32 15.64 -1.16
CA PHE A 102 -7.61 15.44 0.11
C PHE A 102 -7.43 16.79 0.81
N ILE A 103 -7.82 16.86 2.06
CA ILE A 103 -7.88 18.09 2.85
C ILE A 103 -7.01 17.91 4.09
N VAL A 104 -6.02 18.78 4.24
CA VAL A 104 -5.13 18.84 5.41
C VAL A 104 -5.04 20.28 5.85
N GLU A 105 -5.37 20.55 7.11
CA GLU A 105 -5.45 21.90 7.64
C GLU A 105 -6.37 22.77 6.76
N ASN A 106 -5.84 23.80 6.11
CA ASN A 106 -6.58 24.69 5.22
C ASN A 106 -6.26 24.46 3.73
N GLN A 107 -5.55 23.36 3.40
CA GLN A 107 -5.18 23.03 2.03
C GLN A 107 -6.06 21.92 1.50
N THR A 108 -6.56 22.12 0.28
CA THR A 108 -7.36 21.12 -0.46
C THR A 108 -6.64 20.77 -1.75
N VAL A 109 -6.34 19.50 -1.94
CA VAL A 109 -5.68 18.99 -3.14
C VAL A 109 -6.61 17.97 -3.82
N ALA A 110 -6.92 18.20 -5.09
CA ALA A 110 -7.65 17.22 -5.90
C ALA A 110 -6.72 16.05 -6.25
N LEU A 111 -7.22 14.82 -6.06
CA LEU A 111 -6.49 13.63 -6.45
C LEU A 111 -6.59 13.40 -7.96
N GLN A 112 -5.54 12.89 -8.57
CA GLN A 112 -5.48 12.57 -10.00
C GLN A 112 -6.03 11.17 -10.26
N GLY A 113 -6.95 11.02 -11.23
CA GLY A 113 -7.44 9.70 -11.63
C GLY A 113 -6.37 8.89 -12.36
N VAL A 114 -6.31 7.57 -12.08
CA VAL A 114 -5.50 6.61 -12.83
C VAL A 114 -6.38 5.48 -13.36
N THR A 115 -5.93 4.82 -14.42
CA THR A 115 -6.72 3.82 -15.14
C THR A 115 -6.72 2.45 -14.44
N GLU A 116 -5.75 2.17 -13.61
CA GLU A 116 -5.57 0.86 -12.97
C GLU A 116 -5.06 1.00 -11.53
N THR A 117 -5.47 0.08 -10.66
CA THR A 117 -5.06 0.06 -9.25
C THR A 117 -3.52 -0.02 -9.08
N ARG A 118 -2.82 -0.71 -9.98
CA ARG A 118 -1.35 -0.84 -9.94
C ARG A 118 -0.61 0.47 -10.22
N LEU A 119 -1.28 1.47 -10.81
CA LEU A 119 -0.72 2.80 -11.07
C LEU A 119 -0.91 3.78 -9.91
N LEU A 120 -1.54 3.33 -8.82
CA LEU A 120 -1.74 4.16 -7.64
C LEU A 120 -0.40 4.61 -7.05
N ARG A 121 -0.32 5.90 -6.81
CA ARG A 121 0.78 6.58 -6.15
C ARG A 121 0.20 7.70 -5.29
N SER A 122 1.00 8.30 -4.45
CA SER A 122 0.54 9.41 -3.63
C SER A 122 -0.11 10.52 -4.47
N GLY A 123 -1.28 10.98 -4.07
CA GLY A 123 -2.08 11.97 -4.79
C GLY A 123 -2.97 11.40 -5.91
N THR A 124 -3.19 10.07 -5.97
CA THR A 124 -4.01 9.46 -7.03
C THR A 124 -5.17 8.64 -6.51
N TRP A 125 -6.15 8.39 -7.40
CA TRP A 125 -7.31 7.55 -7.12
C TRP A 125 -7.69 6.70 -8.34
N HIS A 126 -8.41 5.62 -8.07
CA HIS A 126 -9.01 4.73 -9.08
C HIS A 126 -10.36 4.22 -8.57
N ALA A 127 -11.34 4.07 -9.46
CA ALA A 127 -12.59 3.39 -9.13
C ALA A 127 -12.72 2.10 -9.95
N ASP A 128 -13.05 1.00 -9.30
CA ASP A 128 -13.28 -0.30 -9.91
C ASP A 128 -14.59 -0.93 -9.39
N SER A 129 -14.91 -2.13 -9.83
CA SER A 129 -16.10 -2.87 -9.37
C SER A 129 -16.13 -3.13 -7.85
N LYS A 130 -15.00 -3.03 -7.16
CA LYS A 130 -14.87 -3.21 -5.71
C LYS A 130 -14.98 -1.90 -4.92
N GLY A 131 -14.99 -0.76 -5.60
CA GLY A 131 -15.15 0.56 -4.98
C GLY A 131 -14.06 1.57 -5.36
N LEU A 132 -14.10 2.72 -4.70
CA LEU A 132 -13.16 3.83 -4.87
C LEU A 132 -11.91 3.58 -4.04
N VAL A 133 -10.74 3.64 -4.67
CA VAL A 133 -9.42 3.50 -4.00
C VAL A 133 -8.67 4.80 -4.13
N MET A 134 -8.14 5.32 -3.04
CA MET A 134 -7.41 6.57 -2.98
C MET A 134 -6.07 6.36 -2.28
N CYS A 135 -4.99 6.85 -2.87
CA CYS A 135 -3.63 6.77 -2.35
C CYS A 135 -3.08 8.19 -2.11
N PHE A 136 -2.56 8.44 -0.93
CA PHE A 136 -2.05 9.77 -0.52
C PHE A 136 -1.00 9.62 0.57
N ASP A 137 -0.22 10.66 0.81
CA ASP A 137 0.68 10.70 1.94
C ASP A 137 -0.11 11.15 3.17
N LEU A 138 -0.37 10.21 4.09
CA LEU A 138 -1.09 10.45 5.33
C LEU A 138 -0.23 11.33 6.26
N PRO A 139 -0.67 12.53 6.64
CA PRO A 139 0.04 13.34 7.62
C PRO A 139 -0.24 12.85 9.05
N LYS A 140 0.60 13.25 9.99
CA LYS A 140 0.27 13.18 11.41
C LYS A 140 -0.88 14.14 11.72
N GLY A 141 -1.82 13.72 12.59
CA GLY A 141 -2.95 14.53 13.01
C GLY A 141 -4.20 14.29 12.16
N VAL A 142 -5.02 15.31 12.00
CA VAL A 142 -6.31 15.21 11.33
C VAL A 142 -6.19 15.56 9.85
N SER A 143 -6.76 14.71 9.01
CA SER A 143 -6.95 14.96 7.58
C SER A 143 -8.29 14.42 7.12
N GLN A 144 -8.73 14.81 5.93
CA GLN A 144 -10.03 14.43 5.40
C GLN A 144 -9.93 14.11 3.90
N ILE A 145 -10.81 13.24 3.43
CA ILE A 145 -11.04 13.02 2.00
C ILE A 145 -12.53 13.19 1.73
N GLN A 146 -12.84 13.88 0.64
CA GLN A 146 -14.22 14.09 0.16
C GLN A 146 -14.31 13.71 -1.32
N TRP A 147 -15.42 13.04 -1.74
CA TRP A 147 -15.67 12.60 -3.15
C TRP A 147 -17.12 12.78 -3.59
#